data_b88eaadc17e97c12318c831687a36a5b
#
_entry.id   b88eaadc17e97c12318c831687a36a5b
#
_cell.length_a   1.000
_cell.length_b   1.000
_cell.length_c   1.000
_cell.angle_alpha   90.00
_cell.angle_beta   90.00
_cell.angle_gamma   90.00
#
_symmetry.space_group_name_H-M   'P 1'
#
loop_
_entity.id
_entity.type
_entity.pdbx_description
1 polymer ?
#
loop_
_entity_poly.entity_id
_entity_poly.type
_entity_poly.pdbx_seq_one_letter_code
_entity_poly.pdbx_strand_id
1 'polypeptide(L)'
;MSLAILLGPPGALVPECAEWISAASGRSCLLVDDAVEAVAGESPEQIVTTKGARALRAVEREVVGAILDSVDAADDRILALSSGSLGDGEDDGDFAPVRRRIAELAGAGAVVVHLTGDLATLVKRTGIGGPRLAAVESPRKIFYRHLSRRQPLYAAAAEATVDTSGMDVPEAAAQVARLIRP
;
A
#
# COMPACT_ATOMS: atom_id res chain seq x y z
N MET A 1 8.86 15.95 -13.38
CA MET A 1 8.74 14.70 -12.61
C MET A 1 7.27 14.33 -12.60
N SER A 2 6.89 13.07 -12.40
CA SER A 2 5.51 12.60 -12.41
C SER A 2 5.13 12.01 -11.05
N LEU A 3 3.84 11.96 -10.77
CA LEU A 3 3.29 11.30 -9.58
C LEU A 3 3.80 9.86 -9.52
N ALA A 4 4.32 9.46 -8.37
CA ALA A 4 4.68 8.08 -8.09
C ALA A 4 3.68 7.47 -7.09
N ILE A 5 3.11 6.33 -7.43
CA ILE A 5 2.19 5.59 -6.56
C ILE A 5 2.84 4.25 -6.23
N LEU A 6 3.14 4.05 -4.95
CA LEU A 6 3.71 2.80 -4.45
C LEU A 6 2.62 2.01 -3.74
N LEU A 7 2.54 0.72 -4.03
CA LEU A 7 1.53 -0.17 -3.46
C LEU A 7 2.08 -1.59 -3.27
N GLY A 8 1.47 -2.34 -2.39
CA GLY A 8 1.89 -3.72 -2.11
C GLY A 8 1.32 -4.25 -0.80
N PRO A 9 1.62 -5.52 -0.48
CA PRO A 9 1.19 -6.16 0.75
C PRO A 9 1.98 -5.64 1.97
N PRO A 10 1.48 -5.88 3.19
CA PRO A 10 2.23 -5.58 4.40
C PRO A 10 3.59 -6.31 4.40
N GLY A 11 4.63 -5.61 4.83
CA GLY A 11 6.01 -6.13 4.84
C GLY A 11 6.76 -6.00 3.51
N ALA A 12 6.14 -5.44 2.46
CA ALA A 12 6.80 -5.18 1.17
C ALA A 12 7.61 -3.87 1.14
N LEU A 13 7.75 -3.18 2.27
CA LEU A 13 8.52 -1.94 2.44
C LEU A 13 7.95 -0.74 1.68
N VAL A 14 6.63 -0.69 1.46
CA VAL A 14 5.99 0.40 0.71
C VAL A 14 6.19 1.76 1.39
N PRO A 15 5.82 1.97 2.67
CA PRO A 15 6.01 3.24 3.35
C PRO A 15 7.49 3.59 3.53
N GLU A 16 8.33 2.62 3.91
CA GLU A 16 9.75 2.84 4.15
C GLU A 16 10.49 3.29 2.87
N CYS A 17 10.16 2.68 1.73
CA CYS A 17 10.71 3.10 0.44
C CYS A 17 10.26 4.52 0.06
N ALA A 18 8.99 4.84 0.26
CA ALA A 18 8.45 6.16 -0.04
C ALA A 18 9.14 7.26 0.78
N GLU A 19 9.29 7.05 2.09
CA GLU A 19 9.98 7.96 3.00
C GLU A 19 11.46 8.11 2.63
N TRP A 20 12.15 6.99 2.36
CA TRP A 20 13.55 7.02 1.98
C TRP A 20 13.78 7.81 0.69
N ILE A 21 12.94 7.58 -0.33
CA ILE A 21 13.03 8.30 -1.61
C ILE A 21 12.70 9.79 -1.42
N SER A 22 11.70 10.11 -0.61
CA SER A 22 11.34 11.48 -0.24
C SER A 22 12.53 12.20 0.38
N ALA A 23 13.15 11.60 1.39
CA ALA A 23 14.31 12.17 2.06
C ALA A 23 15.52 12.38 1.11
N ALA A 24 15.75 11.43 0.20
CA ALA A 24 16.87 11.49 -0.74
C ALA A 24 16.64 12.46 -1.91
N SER A 25 15.40 12.66 -2.34
CA SER A 25 15.06 13.45 -3.54
C SER A 25 14.48 14.83 -3.24
N GLY A 26 14.01 15.08 -2.02
CA GLY A 26 13.26 16.27 -1.65
C GLY A 26 11.81 16.28 -2.13
N ARG A 27 11.32 15.21 -2.77
CA ARG A 27 9.91 15.07 -3.17
C ARG A 27 9.03 14.89 -1.93
N SER A 28 7.84 15.50 -1.95
CA SER A 28 6.89 15.27 -0.87
C SER A 28 6.34 13.84 -0.91
N CYS A 29 6.20 13.23 0.28
CA CYS A 29 5.64 11.90 0.45
C CYS A 29 4.34 11.99 1.25
N LEU A 30 3.34 11.18 0.87
CA LEU A 30 2.12 11.01 1.63
C LEU A 30 1.88 9.51 1.84
N LEU A 31 1.78 9.13 3.11
CA LEU A 31 1.43 7.78 3.52
C LEU A 31 -0.07 7.72 3.80
N VAL A 32 -0.78 6.82 3.14
CA VAL A 32 -2.24 6.70 3.32
C VAL A 32 -2.60 6.25 4.73
N ASP A 33 -1.79 5.40 5.37
CA ASP A 33 -2.04 4.96 6.75
C ASP A 33 -1.98 6.13 7.74
N ASP A 34 -1.01 7.05 7.58
CA ASP A 34 -0.92 8.27 8.40
C ASP A 34 -2.13 9.20 8.18
N ALA A 35 -2.58 9.30 6.93
CA ALA A 35 -3.76 10.10 6.60
C ALA A 35 -5.05 9.48 7.18
N VAL A 36 -5.18 8.16 7.19
CA VAL A 36 -6.27 7.44 7.86
C VAL A 36 -6.26 7.73 9.35
N GLU A 37 -5.10 7.63 10.00
CA GLU A 37 -4.96 7.94 11.43
C GLU A 37 -5.30 9.40 11.73
N ALA A 38 -4.81 10.33 10.91
CA ALA A 38 -5.10 11.77 11.08
C ALA A 38 -6.58 12.10 10.95
N VAL A 39 -7.30 11.45 10.03
CA VAL A 39 -8.75 11.66 9.83
C VAL A 39 -9.57 10.97 10.92
N ALA A 40 -9.20 9.75 11.30
CA ALA A 40 -9.95 8.96 12.28
C ALA A 40 -9.65 9.34 13.73
N GLY A 41 -8.50 9.96 14.01
CA GLY A 41 -8.00 10.22 15.37
C GLY A 41 -7.55 8.96 16.11
N GLU A 42 -7.49 7.83 15.44
CA GLU A 42 -7.13 6.50 15.97
C GLU A 42 -6.29 5.76 14.93
N SER A 43 -5.31 4.95 15.36
CA SER A 43 -4.55 4.12 14.44
C SER A 43 -5.42 3.04 13.76
N PRO A 44 -5.02 2.53 12.58
CA PRO A 44 -5.73 1.44 11.91
C PRO A 44 -5.99 0.24 12.82
N GLU A 45 -5.02 -0.14 13.66
CA GLU A 45 -5.16 -1.24 14.61
C GLU A 45 -6.17 -0.94 15.71
N GLN A 46 -6.22 0.31 16.19
CA GLN A 46 -7.20 0.76 17.18
C GLN A 46 -8.61 0.73 16.59
N ILE A 47 -8.79 1.22 15.35
CA ILE A 47 -10.08 1.19 14.67
C ILE A 47 -10.57 -0.26 14.54
N VAL A 48 -9.70 -1.18 14.11
CA VAL A 48 -10.07 -2.61 13.99
C VAL A 48 -10.49 -3.18 15.35
N THR A 49 -9.76 -2.85 16.41
CA THR A 49 -10.01 -3.37 17.76
C THR A 49 -11.31 -2.82 18.35
N THR A 50 -11.58 -1.53 18.17
CA THR A 50 -12.71 -0.82 18.79
C THR A 50 -13.99 -0.85 17.97
N LYS A 51 -13.88 -0.75 16.64
CA LYS A 51 -15.00 -0.57 15.71
C LYS A 51 -15.12 -1.69 14.65
N GLY A 52 -14.10 -2.54 14.57
CA GLY A 52 -14.06 -3.68 13.65
C GLY A 52 -13.48 -3.34 12.25
N ALA A 53 -13.10 -4.37 11.52
CA ALA A 53 -12.44 -4.24 10.22
C ALA A 53 -13.28 -3.47 9.17
N ARG A 54 -14.62 -3.60 9.22
CA ARG A 54 -15.52 -2.90 8.30
C ARG A 54 -15.46 -1.37 8.48
N ALA A 55 -15.31 -0.90 9.71
CA ALA A 55 -15.16 0.53 9.99
C ALA A 55 -13.84 1.07 9.43
N LEU A 56 -12.74 0.35 9.62
CA LEU A 56 -11.46 0.70 9.01
C LEU A 56 -11.57 0.79 7.48
N ARG A 57 -12.19 -0.21 6.84
CA ARG A 57 -12.35 -0.22 5.38
C ARG A 57 -13.14 0.99 4.86
N ALA A 58 -14.16 1.44 5.60
CA ALA A 58 -14.94 2.63 5.22
C ALA A 58 -14.08 3.90 5.26
N VAL A 59 -13.28 4.07 6.33
CA VAL A 59 -12.37 5.22 6.46
C VAL A 59 -11.26 5.16 5.41
N GLU A 60 -10.63 4.01 5.21
CA GLU A 60 -9.59 3.84 4.17
C GLU A 60 -10.11 4.23 2.78
N ARG A 61 -11.31 3.77 2.41
CA ARG A 61 -11.91 4.09 1.11
C ARG A 61 -12.14 5.59 0.94
N GLU A 62 -12.67 6.26 1.96
CA GLU A 62 -12.92 7.69 1.93
C GLU A 62 -11.62 8.48 1.81
N VAL A 63 -10.63 8.15 2.64
CA VAL A 63 -9.34 8.84 2.68
C VAL A 63 -8.56 8.64 1.39
N VAL A 64 -8.43 7.39 0.90
CA VAL A 64 -7.68 7.14 -0.33
C VAL A 64 -8.36 7.75 -1.54
N GLY A 65 -9.70 7.74 -1.60
CA GLY A 65 -10.46 8.40 -2.65
C GLY A 65 -10.18 9.91 -2.68
N ALA A 66 -10.29 10.59 -1.53
CA ALA A 66 -10.02 12.01 -1.42
C ALA A 66 -8.57 12.38 -1.79
N ILE A 67 -7.58 11.57 -1.38
CA ILE A 67 -6.18 11.76 -1.76
C ILE A 67 -6.00 11.66 -3.28
N LEU A 68 -6.52 10.61 -3.90
CA LEU A 68 -6.38 10.39 -5.34
C LEU A 68 -7.11 11.46 -6.17
N ASP A 69 -8.21 12.00 -5.67
CA ASP A 69 -8.94 13.10 -6.31
C ASP A 69 -8.20 14.45 -6.18
N SER A 70 -7.32 14.58 -5.18
CA SER A 70 -6.52 15.79 -4.93
C SER A 70 -5.22 15.88 -5.72
N VAL A 71 -4.88 14.87 -6.52
CA VAL A 71 -3.61 14.77 -7.25
C VAL A 71 -3.82 14.62 -8.75
N ASP A 72 -2.82 15.10 -9.50
CA ASP A 72 -2.70 14.91 -10.93
C ASP A 72 -1.46 14.08 -11.27
N ALA A 73 -1.43 13.46 -12.46
CA ALA A 73 -0.29 12.66 -12.91
C ALA A 73 1.03 13.45 -13.05
N ALA A 74 0.94 14.77 -13.23
CA ALA A 74 2.08 15.66 -13.31
C ALA A 74 2.61 16.13 -11.93
N ASP A 75 1.94 15.77 -10.84
CA ASP A 75 2.39 16.11 -9.48
C ASP A 75 3.73 15.47 -9.15
N ASP A 76 4.60 16.24 -8.51
CA ASP A 76 5.89 15.73 -8.04
C ASP A 76 5.79 15.20 -6.61
N ARG A 77 4.89 14.24 -6.40
CA ARG A 77 4.65 13.59 -5.11
C ARG A 77 4.85 12.09 -5.17
N ILE A 78 5.07 11.49 -4.00
CA ILE A 78 5.11 10.05 -3.80
C ILE A 78 3.92 9.69 -2.90
N LEU A 79 3.05 8.82 -3.40
CA LEU A 79 1.94 8.27 -2.61
C LEU A 79 2.28 6.83 -2.22
N ALA A 80 2.32 6.53 -0.93
CA ALA A 80 2.40 5.17 -0.42
C ALA A 80 0.99 4.72 -0.02
N LEU A 81 0.40 3.83 -0.79
CA LEU A 81 -0.92 3.30 -0.52
C LEU A 81 -0.86 2.25 0.60
N SER A 82 -1.90 2.22 1.44
CA SER A 82 -2.12 1.13 2.38
C SER A 82 -2.34 -0.19 1.64
N SER A 83 -2.02 -1.30 2.27
CA SER A 83 -2.22 -2.62 1.68
C SER A 83 -3.69 -2.94 1.33
N GLY A 84 -4.64 -2.23 1.92
CA GLY A 84 -6.07 -2.34 1.67
C GLY A 84 -6.63 -1.34 0.66
N SER A 85 -5.86 -0.37 0.19
CA SER A 85 -6.35 0.75 -0.63
C SER A 85 -7.02 0.35 -1.95
N LEU A 86 -6.74 -0.84 -2.48
CA LEU A 86 -7.37 -1.36 -3.69
C LEU A 86 -8.60 -2.26 -3.45
N GLY A 87 -8.94 -2.52 -2.19
CA GLY A 87 -9.99 -3.45 -1.81
C GLY A 87 -9.48 -4.82 -1.38
N ASP A 88 -10.41 -5.71 -1.05
CA ASP A 88 -10.11 -7.06 -0.55
C ASP A 88 -10.13 -8.15 -1.64
N GLY A 89 -10.38 -7.77 -2.88
CA GLY A 89 -10.42 -8.66 -4.04
C GLY A 89 -11.05 -7.97 -5.24
N GLU A 90 -11.03 -8.63 -6.39
CA GLU A 90 -11.60 -8.10 -7.64
C GLU A 90 -13.12 -7.86 -7.54
N ASP A 91 -13.79 -8.66 -6.71
CA ASP A 91 -15.21 -8.59 -6.40
C ASP A 91 -15.60 -7.48 -5.40
N ASP A 92 -14.61 -6.77 -4.84
CA ASP A 92 -14.85 -5.63 -3.94
C ASP A 92 -15.25 -4.38 -4.75
N GLY A 93 -16.55 -4.23 -4.98
CA GLY A 93 -17.14 -3.12 -5.73
C GLY A 93 -16.96 -1.75 -5.05
N ASP A 94 -16.84 -1.73 -3.72
CA ASP A 94 -16.69 -0.49 -2.94
C ASP A 94 -15.39 0.25 -3.28
N PHE A 95 -14.32 -0.48 -3.65
CA PHE A 95 -13.04 0.07 -4.06
C PHE A 95 -12.85 0.17 -5.58
N ALA A 96 -13.86 -0.17 -6.38
CA ALA A 96 -13.78 -0.02 -7.83
C ALA A 96 -13.50 1.43 -8.29
N PRO A 97 -14.06 2.49 -7.67
CA PRO A 97 -13.71 3.87 -8.00
C PRO A 97 -12.24 4.19 -7.75
N VAL A 98 -11.65 3.69 -6.64
CA VAL A 98 -10.23 3.87 -6.32
C VAL A 98 -9.35 3.23 -7.40
N ARG A 99 -9.62 1.98 -7.76
CA ARG A 99 -8.88 1.27 -8.81
C ARG A 99 -8.96 1.98 -10.16
N ARG A 100 -10.14 2.47 -10.52
CA ARG A 100 -10.33 3.23 -11.75
C ARG A 100 -9.53 4.54 -11.74
N ARG A 101 -9.55 5.29 -10.63
CA ARG A 101 -8.80 6.55 -10.53
C ARG A 101 -7.29 6.32 -10.63
N ILE A 102 -6.75 5.26 -10.05
CA ILE A 102 -5.34 4.88 -10.21
C ILE A 102 -5.02 4.58 -11.68
N ALA A 103 -5.89 3.83 -12.37
CA ALA A 103 -5.71 3.54 -13.78
C ALA A 103 -5.76 4.81 -14.67
N GLU A 104 -6.62 5.78 -14.34
CA GLU A 104 -6.68 7.08 -15.02
C GLU A 104 -5.38 7.88 -14.81
N LEU A 105 -4.87 7.92 -13.57
CA LEU A 105 -3.60 8.58 -13.26
C LEU A 105 -2.43 7.92 -13.98
N ALA A 106 -2.36 6.59 -13.99
CA ALA A 106 -1.35 5.83 -14.75
C ALA A 106 -1.45 6.13 -16.26
N GLY A 107 -2.64 6.09 -16.83
CA GLY A 107 -2.87 6.45 -18.23
C GLY A 107 -2.52 7.90 -18.58
N ALA A 108 -2.49 8.79 -17.59
CA ALA A 108 -2.08 10.18 -17.73
C ALA A 108 -0.57 10.41 -17.45
N GLY A 109 0.20 9.35 -17.11
CA GLY A 109 1.65 9.39 -16.93
C GLY A 109 2.15 9.33 -15.49
N ALA A 110 1.28 9.05 -14.51
CA ALA A 110 1.74 8.67 -13.17
C ALA A 110 2.41 7.29 -13.21
N VAL A 111 3.47 7.09 -12.43
CA VAL A 111 4.18 5.81 -12.36
C VAL A 111 3.68 5.00 -11.17
N VAL A 112 3.11 3.84 -11.43
CA VAL A 112 2.58 2.93 -10.40
C VAL A 112 3.53 1.75 -10.23
N VAL A 113 4.07 1.56 -9.02
CA VAL A 113 5.03 0.50 -8.70
C VAL A 113 4.47 -0.44 -7.63
N HIS A 114 4.42 -1.72 -7.96
CA HIS A 114 4.08 -2.78 -7.02
C HIS A 114 5.34 -3.29 -6.32
N LEU A 115 5.41 -3.12 -4.99
CA LEU A 115 6.42 -3.76 -4.16
C LEU A 115 5.86 -5.09 -3.65
N THR A 116 6.64 -6.15 -3.78
CA THR A 116 6.26 -7.50 -3.34
C THR A 116 7.41 -8.17 -2.58
N GLY A 117 7.20 -9.39 -2.16
CA GLY A 117 8.21 -10.23 -1.53
C GLY A 117 7.70 -11.66 -1.38
N ASP A 118 8.61 -12.60 -1.12
CA ASP A 118 8.22 -13.95 -0.76
C ASP A 118 7.45 -13.98 0.56
N LEU A 119 6.57 -14.96 0.72
CA LEU A 119 5.69 -15.08 1.89
C LEU A 119 6.46 -15.10 3.22
N ALA A 120 7.63 -15.75 3.26
CA ALA A 120 8.42 -15.87 4.49
C ALA A 120 8.99 -14.51 4.90
N THR A 121 9.51 -13.75 3.95
CA THR A 121 9.99 -12.37 4.15
C THR A 121 8.87 -11.43 4.61
N LEU A 122 7.73 -11.45 3.93
CA LEU A 122 6.58 -10.60 4.30
C LEU A 122 6.09 -10.91 5.73
N VAL A 123 5.90 -12.20 6.05
CA VAL A 123 5.47 -12.63 7.40
C VAL A 123 6.50 -12.26 8.46
N LYS A 124 7.79 -12.40 8.18
CA LYS A 124 8.87 -12.03 9.12
C LYS A 124 8.84 -10.52 9.41
N ARG A 125 8.71 -9.68 8.38
CA ARG A 125 8.71 -8.22 8.53
C ARG A 125 7.47 -7.69 9.23
N THR A 126 6.30 -8.33 9.06
CA THR A 126 5.07 -7.94 9.74
C THR A 126 4.97 -8.42 11.19
N GLY A 127 5.91 -9.26 11.66
CA GLY A 127 5.89 -9.79 13.02
C GLY A 127 4.75 -10.77 13.33
N ILE A 128 4.00 -11.23 12.32
CA ILE A 128 2.84 -12.14 12.47
C ILE A 128 3.24 -13.56 12.94
N GLY A 129 4.52 -13.77 13.22
CA GLY A 129 5.08 -15.06 13.63
C GLY A 129 5.08 -15.38 15.13
N GLY A 130 4.43 -14.59 15.99
CA GLY A 130 4.43 -14.75 17.45
C GLY A 130 3.72 -15.99 17.97
N PRO A 131 3.79 -16.26 19.32
CA PRO A 131 3.19 -17.43 19.94
C PRO A 131 1.67 -17.47 19.75
N ARG A 132 1.16 -18.69 19.46
CA ARG A 132 -0.25 -18.91 19.14
C ARG A 132 -1.14 -18.79 20.38
N LEU A 133 -2.15 -17.95 20.33
CA LEU A 133 -3.32 -18.04 21.19
C LEU A 133 -4.27 -19.09 20.59
N ALA A 134 -4.65 -20.09 21.36
CA ALA A 134 -5.26 -21.35 20.92
C ALA A 134 -6.69 -21.28 20.35
N ALA A 135 -7.32 -20.12 20.26
CA ALA A 135 -8.76 -19.99 19.97
C ALA A 135 -9.12 -19.15 18.73
N VAL A 136 -8.14 -18.66 17.95
CA VAL A 136 -8.40 -17.79 16.79
C VAL A 136 -7.75 -18.38 15.53
N GLU A 137 -8.39 -18.19 14.39
CA GLU A 137 -7.79 -18.52 13.09
C GLU A 137 -6.35 -18.01 13.04
N SER A 138 -5.40 -18.86 12.58
CA SER A 138 -3.98 -18.51 12.57
C SER A 138 -3.75 -17.19 11.83
N PRO A 139 -3.08 -16.19 12.43
CA PRO A 139 -2.78 -14.91 11.77
C PRO A 139 -2.10 -15.09 10.41
N ARG A 140 -1.28 -16.13 10.24
CA ARG A 140 -0.68 -16.49 8.95
C ARG A 140 -1.70 -16.91 7.90
N LYS A 141 -2.77 -17.62 8.28
CA LYS A 141 -3.85 -17.99 7.34
C LYS A 141 -4.64 -16.76 6.89
N ILE A 142 -4.92 -15.87 7.83
CA ILE A 142 -5.60 -14.60 7.53
C ILE A 142 -4.73 -13.78 6.58
N PHE A 143 -3.45 -13.62 6.91
CA PHE A 143 -2.48 -12.90 6.07
C PHE A 143 -2.40 -13.50 4.66
N TYR A 144 -2.24 -14.83 4.55
CA TYR A 144 -2.17 -15.51 3.26
C TYR A 144 -3.45 -15.32 2.44
N ARG A 145 -4.61 -15.41 3.07
CA ARG A 145 -5.91 -15.18 2.40
C ARG A 145 -6.02 -13.75 1.85
N HIS A 146 -5.64 -12.75 2.64
CA HIS A 146 -5.63 -11.37 2.17
C HIS A 146 -4.62 -11.17 1.05
N LEU A 147 -3.41 -11.69 1.20
CA LEU A 147 -2.38 -11.62 0.17
C LEU A 147 -2.86 -12.23 -1.14
N SER A 148 -3.40 -13.45 -1.12
CA SER A 148 -3.88 -14.16 -2.31
C SER A 148 -5.00 -13.40 -3.04
N ARG A 149 -5.88 -12.73 -2.31
CA ARG A 149 -6.99 -11.96 -2.90
C ARG A 149 -6.55 -10.60 -3.43
N ARG A 150 -5.60 -9.95 -2.77
CA ARG A 150 -5.14 -8.60 -3.11
C ARG A 150 -4.03 -8.57 -4.15
N GLN A 151 -3.22 -9.62 -4.22
CA GLN A 151 -2.09 -9.68 -5.15
C GLN A 151 -2.46 -9.44 -6.62
N PRO A 152 -3.58 -9.99 -7.16
CA PRO A 152 -4.02 -9.67 -8.51
C PRO A 152 -4.34 -8.17 -8.71
N LEU A 153 -4.88 -7.51 -7.67
CA LEU A 153 -5.20 -6.08 -7.73
C LEU A 153 -3.93 -5.23 -7.85
N TYR A 154 -2.88 -5.56 -7.07
CA TYR A 154 -1.61 -4.87 -7.15
C TYR A 154 -0.96 -5.04 -8.52
N ALA A 155 -0.94 -6.28 -9.02
CA ALA A 155 -0.36 -6.60 -10.32
C ALA A 155 -1.10 -5.92 -11.48
N ALA A 156 -2.42 -5.80 -11.39
CA ALA A 156 -3.23 -5.15 -12.42
C ALA A 156 -3.10 -3.61 -12.41
N ALA A 157 -2.79 -3.01 -11.25
CA ALA A 157 -2.68 -1.57 -11.11
C ALA A 157 -1.29 -1.03 -11.48
N ALA A 158 -0.23 -1.86 -11.42
CA ALA A 158 1.15 -1.42 -11.54
C ALA A 158 1.74 -1.70 -12.92
N GLU A 159 2.60 -0.79 -13.39
CA GLU A 159 3.40 -0.95 -14.61
C GLU A 159 4.71 -1.72 -14.35
N ALA A 160 5.21 -1.66 -13.11
CA ALA A 160 6.44 -2.29 -12.71
C ALA A 160 6.32 -2.95 -11.34
N THR A 161 7.09 -4.01 -11.13
CA THR A 161 7.11 -4.74 -9.86
C THR A 161 8.55 -4.82 -9.34
N VAL A 162 8.72 -4.57 -8.05
CA VAL A 162 9.99 -4.72 -7.33
C VAL A 162 9.81 -5.82 -6.28
N ASP A 163 10.54 -6.92 -6.43
CA ASP A 163 10.63 -7.94 -5.40
C ASP A 163 11.65 -7.50 -4.35
N THR A 164 11.17 -7.21 -3.15
CA THR A 164 11.97 -6.74 -2.03
C THR A 164 12.53 -7.88 -1.16
N SER A 165 12.34 -9.13 -1.56
CA SER A 165 12.88 -10.29 -0.84
C SER A 165 14.40 -10.18 -0.71
N GLY A 166 14.90 -10.35 0.52
CA GLY A 166 16.34 -10.26 0.81
C GLY A 166 16.96 -8.86 0.72
N MET A 167 16.17 -7.81 0.40
CA MET A 167 16.64 -6.43 0.35
C MET A 167 16.44 -5.72 1.68
N ASP A 168 17.33 -4.78 1.97
CA ASP A 168 17.08 -3.73 2.97
C ASP A 168 16.31 -2.54 2.34
N VAL A 169 15.92 -1.56 3.17
CA VAL A 169 15.17 -0.39 2.71
C VAL A 169 15.94 0.44 1.68
N PRO A 170 17.23 0.77 1.88
CA PRO A 170 18.02 1.50 0.87
C PRO A 170 18.09 0.79 -0.48
N GLU A 171 18.28 -0.52 -0.50
CA GLU A 171 18.35 -1.31 -1.73
C GLU A 171 17.02 -1.32 -2.48
N ALA A 172 15.93 -1.60 -1.77
CA ALA A 172 14.58 -1.59 -2.34
C ALA A 172 14.20 -0.19 -2.85
N ALA A 173 14.42 0.84 -2.05
CA ALA A 173 14.15 2.22 -2.41
C ALA A 173 14.97 2.70 -3.63
N ALA A 174 16.24 2.29 -3.73
CA ALA A 174 17.06 2.60 -4.88
C ALA A 174 16.53 1.97 -6.18
N GLN A 175 15.97 0.76 -6.11
CA GLN A 175 15.33 0.14 -7.28
C GLN A 175 14.04 0.87 -7.66
N VAL A 176 13.17 1.18 -6.70
CA VAL A 176 11.95 1.96 -6.93
C VAL A 176 12.30 3.33 -7.52
N ALA A 177 13.30 4.03 -6.97
CA ALA A 177 13.71 5.35 -7.43
C ALA A 177 14.16 5.37 -8.91
N ARG A 178 14.72 4.27 -9.43
CA ARG A 178 15.08 4.16 -10.85
C ARG A 178 13.85 4.10 -11.75
N LEU A 179 12.77 3.51 -11.28
CA LEU A 179 11.51 3.35 -12.03
C LEU A 179 10.70 4.65 -12.07
N ILE A 180 10.74 5.45 -11.00
CA ILE A 180 9.97 6.69 -10.85
C ILE A 180 10.74 7.96 -11.23
N ARG A 181 11.95 7.80 -11.81
CA ARG A 181 12.69 8.93 -12.41
C ARG A 181 12.06 9.30 -13.75
N PRO A 182 12.02 10.60 -14.08
CA PRO A 182 11.60 11.06 -15.40
C PRO A 182 12.56 10.59 -16.50
#